data_7b5809812bd78f114a46073ab9156c29
#
_entry.id   7b5809812bd78f114a46073ab9156c29
#
_cell.length_a   1.000
_cell.length_b   1.000
_cell.length_c   1.000
_cell.angle_alpha   90.00
_cell.angle_beta   90.00
_cell.angle_gamma   90.00
#
_symmetry.space_group_name_H-M   'P 1'
#
loop_
_entity.id
_entity.type
_entity.pdbx_description
1 polymer ?
#
loop_
_entity_poly.entity_id
_entity_poly.type
_entity_poly.pdbx_seq_one_letter_code
_entity_poly.pdbx_strand_id
1 'polypeptide(L)'
;MNTLHTPTLPSPTLPTQPAVPLTLQWKRQPLPPLQAVQVLDFRAGDIALLEVEQGRVWVTCDGLLEDYFLEAGQRLSFTGPVRLRVSAEGQRPARLNWAQHRAVEGAAYPAAPSSASASAATPQPKATAPTQGALPRGAISAA
;
A
#
# COMPACT_ATOMS: atom_id res chain seq x y z
N MET A 1 25.63 16.19 65.04
CA MET A 1 25.19 16.71 63.73
C MET A 1 25.43 15.61 62.69
N ASN A 2 24.35 14.91 62.31
CA ASN A 2 24.45 13.83 61.36
C ASN A 2 24.17 14.35 59.95
N THR A 3 25.19 14.36 59.11
CA THR A 3 25.06 14.68 57.72
C THR A 3 24.61 13.46 56.95
N LEU A 4 23.36 13.43 56.52
CA LEU A 4 22.82 12.37 55.67
C LEU A 4 23.40 12.55 54.26
N HIS A 5 24.32 11.68 53.87
CA HIS A 5 24.73 11.53 52.49
C HIS A 5 23.71 10.70 51.78
N THR A 6 22.98 11.32 50.88
CA THR A 6 22.12 10.64 49.95
C THR A 6 22.98 10.05 48.82
N PRO A 7 23.00 8.75 48.60
CA PRO A 7 23.73 8.20 47.47
C PRO A 7 22.96 8.53 46.17
N THR A 8 23.56 9.32 45.33
CA THR A 8 23.07 9.55 43.95
C THR A 8 23.30 8.28 43.15
N LEU A 9 22.25 7.58 42.83
CA LEU A 9 22.28 6.46 41.89
C LEU A 9 22.65 6.93 40.49
N PRO A 10 23.63 6.32 39.85
CA PRO A 10 23.89 6.66 38.43
C PRO A 10 22.71 6.22 37.57
N SER A 11 22.20 7.13 36.78
CA SER A 11 21.18 6.86 35.78
C SER A 11 21.72 5.82 34.78
N PRO A 12 20.96 4.77 34.45
CA PRO A 12 21.37 3.83 33.44
C PRO A 12 21.41 4.55 32.07
N THR A 13 22.61 4.71 31.56
CA THR A 13 22.81 5.18 30.17
C THR A 13 22.40 4.02 29.26
N LEU A 14 21.23 4.13 28.65
CA LEU A 14 20.80 3.22 27.61
C LEU A 14 21.78 3.31 26.43
N PRO A 15 22.32 2.21 25.95
CA PRO A 15 23.16 2.22 24.77
C PRO A 15 22.32 2.69 23.59
N THR A 16 22.66 3.86 23.05
CA THR A 16 22.11 4.32 21.79
C THR A 16 22.65 3.43 20.70
N GLN A 17 21.87 2.43 20.28
CA GLN A 17 22.19 1.64 19.11
C GLN A 17 22.21 2.59 17.90
N PRO A 18 23.30 2.58 17.11
CA PRO A 18 23.31 3.32 15.87
C PRO A 18 22.19 2.79 14.99
N ALA A 19 21.27 3.67 14.58
CA ALA A 19 20.25 3.33 13.60
C ALA A 19 20.97 2.98 12.30
N VAL A 20 20.97 1.71 11.94
CA VAL A 20 21.50 1.27 10.64
C VAL A 20 20.56 1.86 9.58
N PRO A 21 21.04 2.68 8.66
CA PRO A 21 20.20 3.23 7.63
C PRO A 21 19.69 2.08 6.76
N LEU A 22 18.36 1.86 6.76
CA LEU A 22 17.72 0.90 5.86
C LEU A 22 17.80 1.47 4.45
N THR A 23 18.77 1.00 3.68
CA THR A 23 18.85 1.34 2.27
C THR A 23 17.80 0.54 1.52
N LEU A 24 16.67 1.18 1.22
CA LEU A 24 15.63 0.59 0.40
C LEU A 24 16.08 0.59 -1.07
N GLN A 25 16.13 -0.57 -1.67
CA GLN A 25 16.37 -0.69 -3.09
C GLN A 25 15.02 -0.65 -3.84
N TRP A 26 14.77 0.47 -4.46
CA TRP A 26 13.59 0.66 -5.28
C TRP A 26 13.78 0.06 -6.67
N LYS A 27 12.82 -0.73 -7.08
CA LYS A 27 12.71 -1.27 -8.45
C LYS A 27 11.62 -0.52 -9.18
N ARG A 28 11.95 -0.07 -10.38
CA ARG A 28 11.01 0.63 -11.26
C ARG A 28 10.33 -0.36 -12.18
N GLN A 29 9.02 -0.33 -12.21
CA GLN A 29 8.19 -1.23 -12.99
C GLN A 29 7.31 -0.41 -13.93
N PRO A 30 7.58 -0.41 -15.25
CA PRO A 30 6.66 0.17 -16.22
C PRO A 30 5.44 -0.73 -16.36
N LEU A 31 4.27 -0.12 -16.42
CA LEU A 31 2.99 -0.77 -16.63
C LEU A 31 2.34 -0.19 -17.89
N PRO A 32 2.53 -0.84 -19.03
CA PRO A 32 1.88 -0.44 -20.27
C PRO A 32 0.36 -0.62 -20.17
N PRO A 33 -0.41 0.24 -20.84
CA PRO A 33 -1.87 0.11 -20.84
C PRO A 33 -2.31 -1.16 -21.57
N LEU A 34 -3.42 -1.73 -21.14
CA LEU A 34 -4.06 -2.89 -21.76
C LEU A 34 -3.17 -4.15 -21.84
N GLN A 35 -2.09 -4.19 -21.12
CA GLN A 35 -1.22 -5.37 -21.03
C GLN A 35 -1.60 -6.29 -19.87
N ALA A 36 -1.01 -7.48 -19.89
CA ALA A 36 -1.22 -8.47 -18.85
C ALA A 36 -0.83 -7.94 -17.47
N VAL A 37 -1.64 -8.30 -16.50
CA VAL A 37 -1.40 -8.03 -15.08
C VAL A 37 -0.04 -8.61 -14.66
N GLN A 38 0.76 -7.82 -13.98
CA GLN A 38 2.04 -8.25 -13.44
C GLN A 38 1.88 -8.71 -12.00
N VAL A 39 2.63 -9.74 -11.65
CA VAL A 39 2.56 -10.36 -10.33
C VAL A 39 3.84 -10.03 -9.56
N LEU A 40 3.67 -9.55 -8.33
CA LEU A 40 4.74 -9.30 -7.37
C LEU A 40 4.52 -10.21 -6.15
N ASP A 41 5.47 -11.11 -5.90
CA ASP A 41 5.44 -12.04 -4.77
C ASP A 41 6.39 -11.59 -3.67
N PHE A 42 5.89 -11.48 -2.45
CA PHE A 42 6.65 -11.15 -1.26
C PHE A 42 6.54 -12.26 -0.24
N ARG A 43 7.65 -12.61 0.39
CA ARG A 43 7.73 -13.73 1.34
C ARG A 43 7.30 -13.31 2.74
N ALA A 44 7.06 -14.30 3.58
CA ALA A 44 6.84 -14.07 5.01
C ALA A 44 8.03 -13.30 5.62
N GLY A 45 7.72 -12.27 6.41
CA GLY A 45 8.70 -11.38 7.02
C GLY A 45 9.20 -10.25 6.12
N ASP A 46 8.79 -10.22 4.86
CA ASP A 46 9.07 -9.08 3.98
C ASP A 46 7.96 -8.02 4.13
N ILE A 47 8.35 -6.76 4.02
CA ILE A 47 7.43 -5.64 3.88
C ILE A 47 7.57 -5.14 2.44
N ALA A 48 6.48 -5.16 1.71
CA ALA A 48 6.36 -4.62 0.37
C ALA A 48 5.96 -3.15 0.43
N LEU A 49 6.67 -2.29 -0.27
CA LEU A 49 6.37 -0.88 -0.42
C LEU A 49 6.10 -0.60 -1.89
N LEU A 50 4.98 0.04 -2.17
CA LEU A 50 4.56 0.45 -3.49
C LEU A 50 4.44 1.98 -3.52
N GLU A 51 4.90 2.60 -4.59
CA GLU A 51 4.74 4.03 -4.85
C GLU A 51 4.46 4.24 -6.33
N VAL A 52 3.39 4.94 -6.65
CA VAL A 52 3.07 5.29 -8.04
C VAL A 52 3.83 6.54 -8.42
N GLU A 53 4.71 6.42 -9.40
CA GLU A 53 5.46 7.54 -9.95
C GLU A 53 4.65 8.31 -10.98
N GLN A 54 3.89 7.60 -11.80
CA GLN A 54 3.11 8.19 -12.90
C GLN A 54 1.87 7.36 -13.21
N GLY A 55 0.80 8.04 -13.58
CA GLY A 55 -0.43 7.41 -14.00
C GLY A 55 -1.26 6.91 -12.83
N ARG A 56 -2.11 5.93 -13.10
CA ARG A 56 -2.95 5.28 -12.11
C ARG A 56 -2.75 3.77 -12.17
N VAL A 57 -2.56 3.15 -11.03
CA VAL A 57 -2.27 1.72 -10.90
C VAL A 57 -3.39 1.03 -10.16
N TRP A 58 -3.86 -0.06 -10.71
CA TRP A 58 -4.77 -0.97 -10.05
C TRP A 58 -3.96 -2.08 -9.37
N VAL A 59 -4.17 -2.26 -8.08
CA VAL A 59 -3.50 -3.26 -7.25
C VAL A 59 -4.55 -4.16 -6.62
N THR A 60 -4.41 -5.45 -6.80
CA THR A 60 -5.19 -6.45 -6.07
C THR A 60 -4.25 -7.32 -5.25
N CYS A 61 -4.71 -7.78 -4.12
CA CYS A 61 -3.99 -8.68 -3.24
C CYS A 61 -4.71 -10.02 -3.20
N ASP A 62 -3.99 -11.10 -3.52
CA ASP A 62 -4.57 -12.43 -3.46
C ASP A 62 -5.04 -12.74 -2.03
N GLY A 63 -6.29 -13.16 -1.89
CA GLY A 63 -6.91 -13.44 -0.60
C GLY A 63 -7.64 -12.26 0.05
N LEU A 64 -7.55 -11.07 -0.49
CA LEU A 64 -8.35 -9.92 -0.10
C LEU A 64 -9.42 -9.63 -1.16
N LEU A 65 -10.57 -9.14 -0.72
CA LEU A 65 -11.67 -8.75 -1.62
C LEU A 65 -11.56 -7.30 -2.07
N GLU A 66 -10.61 -6.57 -1.52
CA GLU A 66 -10.45 -5.14 -1.78
C GLU A 66 -9.50 -4.92 -2.96
N ASP A 67 -9.91 -4.03 -3.84
CA ASP A 67 -9.10 -3.50 -4.91
C ASP A 67 -8.59 -2.11 -4.55
N TYR A 68 -7.32 -1.86 -4.81
CA TYR A 68 -6.69 -0.58 -4.55
C TYR A 68 -6.40 0.14 -5.85
N PHE A 69 -6.80 1.41 -5.92
CA PHE A 69 -6.47 2.30 -7.03
C PHE A 69 -5.55 3.38 -6.51
N LEU A 70 -4.33 3.40 -7.02
CA LEU A 70 -3.30 4.35 -6.60
C LEU A 70 -3.01 5.34 -7.72
N GLU A 71 -3.01 6.61 -7.38
CA GLU A 71 -2.62 7.70 -8.27
C GLU A 71 -1.15 8.10 -8.04
N ALA A 72 -0.60 8.85 -8.97
CA ALA A 72 0.76 9.36 -8.86
C ALA A 72 1.01 10.04 -7.51
N GLY A 73 2.09 9.68 -6.84
CA GLY A 73 2.46 10.16 -5.50
C GLY A 73 1.88 9.36 -4.34
N GLN A 74 0.94 8.46 -4.59
CA GLN A 74 0.37 7.61 -3.54
C GLN A 74 1.25 6.39 -3.25
N ARG A 75 1.22 5.97 -1.99
CA ARG A 75 2.00 4.84 -1.48
C ARG A 75 1.09 3.83 -0.78
N LEU A 76 1.48 2.58 -0.85
CA LEU A 76 0.80 1.49 -0.17
C LEU A 76 1.86 0.50 0.35
N SER A 77 1.60 -0.11 1.50
CA SER A 77 2.49 -1.11 2.07
C SER A 77 1.71 -2.36 2.45
N PHE A 78 2.36 -3.51 2.26
CA PHE A 78 1.81 -4.82 2.64
C PHE A 78 2.85 -5.61 3.42
N THR A 79 2.39 -6.40 4.36
CA THR A 79 3.23 -7.36 5.07
C THR A 79 3.09 -8.73 4.44
N GLY A 80 4.23 -9.35 4.09
CA GLY A 80 4.23 -10.69 3.53
C GLY A 80 3.86 -11.78 4.56
N PRO A 81 3.49 -12.99 4.09
CA PRO A 81 3.48 -13.38 2.70
C PRO A 81 2.31 -12.78 1.92
N VAL A 82 2.58 -12.20 0.77
CA VAL A 82 1.55 -11.56 -0.04
C VAL A 82 1.88 -11.65 -1.52
N ARG A 83 0.88 -11.90 -2.33
CA ARG A 83 0.95 -11.83 -3.79
C ARG A 83 0.09 -10.69 -4.27
N LEU A 84 0.73 -9.73 -4.91
CA LEU A 84 0.08 -8.56 -5.47
C LEU A 84 0.00 -8.69 -6.98
N ARG A 85 -1.13 -8.27 -7.53
CA ARG A 85 -1.32 -8.14 -8.97
C ARG A 85 -1.45 -6.66 -9.29
N VAL A 86 -0.63 -6.19 -10.19
CA VAL A 86 -0.57 -4.77 -10.54
C VAL A 86 -0.73 -4.58 -12.04
N SER A 87 -1.46 -3.56 -12.42
CA SER A 87 -1.66 -3.17 -13.81
C SER A 87 -1.91 -1.66 -13.92
N ALA A 88 -1.65 -1.10 -15.10
CA ALA A 88 -2.10 0.25 -15.38
C ALA A 88 -3.64 0.27 -15.46
N GLU A 89 -4.26 1.27 -14.85
CA GLU A 89 -5.69 1.48 -14.99
C GLU A 89 -5.97 2.34 -16.21
N GLY A 90 -6.89 1.85 -17.04
CA GLY A 90 -7.33 2.56 -18.23
C GLY A 90 -6.35 2.47 -19.41
N GLN A 91 -6.38 3.47 -20.27
CA GLN A 91 -5.65 3.48 -21.55
C GLN A 91 -4.32 4.22 -21.48
N ARG A 92 -3.90 4.67 -20.31
CA ARG A 92 -2.66 5.40 -20.12
C ARG A 92 -1.61 4.51 -19.47
N PRO A 93 -0.34 4.64 -19.87
CA PRO A 93 0.73 3.93 -19.19
C PRO A 93 0.88 4.45 -17.75
N ALA A 94 1.22 3.56 -16.85
CA ALA A 94 1.56 3.88 -15.48
C ALA A 94 3.00 3.45 -15.17
N ARG A 95 3.55 3.99 -14.11
CA ARG A 95 4.85 3.62 -13.60
C ARG A 95 4.79 3.43 -12.11
N LEU A 96 5.15 2.23 -11.68
CA LEU A 96 5.17 1.81 -10.30
C LEU A 96 6.60 1.65 -9.83
N ASN A 97 6.94 2.23 -8.70
CA ASN A 97 8.15 1.90 -7.96
C ASN A 97 7.77 0.97 -6.82
N TRP A 98 8.55 -0.08 -6.61
CA TRP A 98 8.34 -0.95 -5.49
C TRP A 98 9.66 -1.32 -4.82
N ALA A 99 9.62 -1.54 -3.53
CA ALA A 99 10.74 -1.99 -2.74
C ALA A 99 10.29 -3.06 -1.76
N GLN A 100 11.21 -3.91 -1.36
CA GLN A 100 10.99 -4.84 -0.27
C GLN A 100 12.11 -4.67 0.74
N HIS A 101 11.77 -4.77 2.01
CA HIS A 101 12.75 -4.94 3.05
C HIS A 101 12.31 -6.05 3.98
N ARG A 102 13.26 -6.78 4.51
CA ARG A 102 12.98 -7.79 5.52
C ARG A 102 12.87 -7.08 6.87
N ALA A 103 11.78 -7.33 7.58
CA ALA A 103 11.69 -6.93 8.97
C ALA A 103 12.80 -7.66 9.73
N VAL A 104 13.71 -6.92 10.35
CA VAL A 104 14.72 -7.51 11.21
C VAL A 104 13.99 -7.97 12.47
N GLU A 105 14.01 -9.26 12.72
CA GLU A 105 13.44 -9.86 13.93
C GLU A 105 14.17 -9.25 15.13
N GLY A 106 13.42 -8.56 15.99
CA GLY A 106 13.97 -7.83 17.14
C GLY A 106 13.93 -6.30 17.06
N ALA A 107 13.69 -5.70 15.89
CA ALA A 107 13.30 -4.32 15.83
C ALA A 107 11.81 -4.24 16.25
N ALA A 108 11.55 -3.84 17.49
CA ALA A 108 10.22 -3.43 17.89
C ALA A 108 9.88 -2.19 17.07
N TYR A 109 9.25 -2.39 15.91
CA TYR A 109 8.58 -1.31 15.26
C TYR A 109 7.46 -0.86 16.22
N PRO A 110 7.42 0.41 16.59
CA PRO A 110 6.21 0.91 17.19
C PRO A 110 5.13 0.55 16.19
N ALA A 111 4.11 -0.18 16.66
CA ALA A 111 2.98 -0.55 15.84
C ALA A 111 2.54 0.72 15.11
N ALA A 112 2.88 0.82 13.83
CA ALA A 112 2.45 1.93 13.02
C ALA A 112 0.94 1.87 13.08
N PRO A 113 0.25 2.95 13.45
CA PRO A 113 -1.19 2.94 13.45
C PRO A 113 -1.58 2.61 12.02
N SER A 114 -2.14 1.44 11.85
CA SER A 114 -2.60 0.91 10.56
C SER A 114 -3.62 1.83 9.87
N SER A 115 -4.06 2.83 10.58
CA SER A 115 -5.04 3.81 10.14
C SER A 115 -4.46 4.98 9.34
N ALA A 116 -3.16 5.24 9.41
CA ALA A 116 -2.61 6.43 8.78
C ALA A 116 -2.40 6.28 7.26
N SER A 117 -2.26 5.07 6.78
CA SER A 117 -2.01 4.82 5.36
C SER A 117 -3.27 4.53 4.54
N ALA A 118 -4.37 4.25 5.20
CA ALA A 118 -5.66 4.00 4.56
C ALA A 118 -6.35 5.27 4.07
N SER A 119 -5.83 6.44 4.39
CA SER A 119 -6.44 7.72 4.03
C SER A 119 -6.37 8.04 2.53
N ALA A 120 -5.60 7.30 1.78
CA ALA A 120 -5.41 7.58 0.35
C ALA A 120 -6.27 6.72 -0.57
N ALA A 121 -6.81 5.62 -0.09
CA ALA A 121 -7.70 4.76 -0.86
C ALA A 121 -9.13 4.98 -0.36
N THR A 122 -9.75 6.03 -0.80
CA THR A 122 -11.22 6.08 -0.77
C THR A 122 -11.69 5.05 -1.78
N PRO A 123 -12.37 3.97 -1.37
CA PRO A 123 -13.00 3.08 -2.32
C PRO A 123 -14.02 3.92 -3.08
N GLN A 124 -13.72 4.24 -4.30
CA GLN A 124 -14.74 4.80 -5.17
C GLN A 124 -15.82 3.74 -5.30
N PRO A 125 -17.05 4.03 -4.90
CA PRO A 125 -18.12 3.09 -5.12
C PRO A 125 -18.14 2.81 -6.61
N LYS A 126 -18.05 1.54 -6.94
CA LYS A 126 -18.21 1.06 -8.31
C LYS A 126 -19.49 1.72 -8.82
N ALA A 127 -19.35 2.64 -9.77
CA ALA A 127 -20.52 3.29 -10.34
C ALA A 127 -21.44 2.18 -10.85
N THR A 128 -22.54 2.00 -10.17
CA THR A 128 -23.60 1.12 -10.63
C THR A 128 -24.00 1.69 -11.96
N ALA A 129 -23.74 0.95 -13.02
CA ALA A 129 -24.20 1.34 -14.34
C ALA A 129 -25.67 1.71 -14.22
N PRO A 130 -26.08 2.86 -14.72
CA PRO A 130 -27.49 3.19 -14.70
C PRO A 130 -28.20 2.05 -15.42
N THR A 131 -29.08 1.40 -14.72
CA THR A 131 -30.03 0.51 -15.34
C THR A 131 -30.73 1.33 -16.39
N GLN A 132 -30.44 1.08 -17.64
CA GLN A 132 -31.17 1.72 -18.72
C GLN A 132 -32.62 1.32 -18.50
N GLY A 133 -33.37 2.30 -18.10
CA GLY A 133 -34.79 2.18 -17.92
C GLY A 133 -35.39 1.57 -19.17
N ALA A 134 -36.34 0.70 -18.94
CA ALA A 134 -37.12 0.04 -19.96
C ALA A 134 -37.39 0.98 -21.13
N LEU A 135 -37.08 0.51 -22.32
CA LEU A 135 -37.50 1.13 -23.56
C LEU A 135 -39.01 1.38 -23.48
N PRO A 136 -39.49 2.59 -23.76
CA PRO A 136 -40.88 2.82 -23.89
C PRO A 136 -41.36 1.94 -25.06
N ARG A 137 -42.20 1.00 -24.75
CA ARG A 137 -42.94 0.28 -25.78
C ARG A 137 -43.76 1.32 -26.49
N GLY A 138 -43.30 1.72 -27.67
CA GLY A 138 -44.13 2.47 -28.55
C GLY A 138 -45.45 1.75 -28.74
N ALA A 139 -46.51 2.38 -28.34
CA ALA A 139 -47.82 1.88 -28.64
C ALA A 139 -47.95 1.95 -30.17
N ILE A 140 -47.95 0.81 -30.79
CA ILE A 140 -48.33 0.71 -32.19
C ILE A 140 -49.84 0.89 -32.20
N SER A 141 -50.26 2.06 -32.48
CA SER A 141 -51.67 2.31 -32.86
C SER A 141 -51.87 1.76 -34.25
N ALA A 142 -52.36 0.57 -34.35
CA ALA A 142 -52.90 0.09 -35.59
C ALA A 142 -54.29 0.69 -35.75
N ALA A 143 -54.40 1.56 -36.67
CA ALA A 143 -55.69 1.96 -37.19
C ALA A 143 -56.15 0.97 -38.25
#